data_0613579ed142e465166723747ea897c5
#
_entry.id   0613579ed142e465166723747ea897c5
#
_cell.length_a   1.000
_cell.length_b   1.000
_cell.length_c   1.000
_cell.angle_alpha   90.00
_cell.angle_beta   90.00
_cell.angle_gamma   90.00
#
_symmetry.space_group_name_H-M   'P 1'
#
loop_
_entity.id
_entity.type
_entity.pdbx_description
1 polymer ?
#
loop_
_entity_poly.entity_id
_entity_poly.type
_entity_poly.pdbx_seq_one_letter_code
_entity_poly.pdbx_strand_id
1 'polypeptide(L)'
;ATFLFGGTQMGHTYRESKSVGGKFDFTSQISSNHEIKTGFSFRNDNLVERNLQVLYDQNYDEPTVLKENRSPYHIFYDKDAAQYSAYIQDKMEYSSMIMNIGVRYDAFIPNDSTIANLLYPEAEEKEAKTKTMVSPRVGVSLPITDKGIFHFSYGHFYQMPTLRNLYRES
;
A
#
# COMPACT_ATOMS: atom_id res chain seq x y z
N ALA A 1 -26.22 3.95 42.53
CA ALA A 1 -25.35 4.01 41.35
C ALA A 1 -24.17 4.92 41.69
N THR A 2 -23.00 4.32 41.87
CA THR A 2 -21.78 5.05 42.16
C THR A 2 -21.07 5.26 40.81
N PHE A 3 -21.01 6.50 40.36
CA PHE A 3 -20.21 6.85 39.20
C PHE A 3 -18.78 7.13 39.67
N LEU A 4 -17.86 6.28 39.28
CA LEU A 4 -16.43 6.50 39.45
C LEU A 4 -15.93 7.32 38.26
N PHE A 5 -15.71 8.58 38.44
CA PHE A 5 -14.92 9.43 37.57
C PHE A 5 -13.50 9.50 38.14
N GLY A 6 -12.59 8.82 37.54
CA GLY A 6 -11.20 8.96 37.96
C GLY A 6 -10.38 7.78 37.42
N GLY A 7 -9.85 7.92 36.27
CA GLY A 7 -8.84 7.03 35.74
C GLY A 7 -8.10 7.75 34.65
N THR A 8 -6.84 8.05 34.84
CA THR A 8 -5.98 8.53 33.77
C THR A 8 -5.68 7.34 32.88
N GLN A 9 -6.34 7.25 31.72
CA GLN A 9 -5.94 6.29 30.68
C GLN A 9 -4.60 6.77 30.12
N MET A 10 -3.52 6.10 30.49
CA MET A 10 -2.21 6.35 29.91
C MET A 10 -2.05 5.45 28.69
N GLY A 11 -2.14 6.03 27.49
CA GLY A 11 -1.78 5.37 26.24
C GLY A 11 -0.39 5.82 25.81
N HIS A 12 0.47 4.86 25.49
CA HIS A 12 1.77 5.11 24.88
C HIS A 12 1.81 4.47 23.50
N THR A 13 1.94 5.29 22.47
CA THR A 13 2.02 4.84 21.08
C THR A 13 3.39 5.20 20.52
N TYR A 14 4.14 4.19 20.12
CA TYR A 14 5.36 4.35 19.33
C TYR A 14 5.10 3.82 17.93
N ARG A 15 5.46 4.60 16.92
CA ARG A 15 5.32 4.22 15.51
C ARG A 15 6.56 4.64 14.75
N GLU A 16 7.11 3.69 13.99
CA GLU A 16 8.22 3.91 13.08
C GLU A 16 7.88 3.29 11.73
N SER A 17 8.18 4.01 10.65
CA SER A 17 8.07 3.50 9.29
C SER A 17 9.36 3.81 8.55
N LYS A 18 10.00 2.77 8.03
CA LYS A 18 11.20 2.88 7.20
C LYS A 18 10.88 2.40 5.81
N SER A 19 11.25 3.18 4.80
CA SER A 19 11.08 2.84 3.40
C SER A 19 12.40 2.98 2.67
N VAL A 20 12.82 1.93 1.99
CA VAL A 20 13.98 1.93 1.12
C VAL A 20 13.56 1.48 -0.26
N GLY A 21 13.94 2.21 -1.29
CA GLY A 21 13.54 1.89 -2.64
C GLY A 21 14.41 2.53 -3.70
N GLY A 22 14.21 2.08 -4.93
CA GLY A 22 14.85 2.62 -6.10
C GLY A 22 13.90 2.64 -7.29
N LYS A 23 14.16 3.57 -8.19
CA LYS A 23 13.39 3.73 -9.43
C LYS A 23 14.36 3.93 -10.58
N PHE A 24 14.05 3.28 -11.71
CA PHE A 24 14.73 3.46 -12.98
C PHE A 24 13.69 3.77 -14.05
N ASP A 25 13.90 4.83 -14.81
CA ASP A 25 13.07 5.19 -15.96
C ASP A 25 13.98 5.39 -17.18
N PHE A 26 13.55 4.86 -18.30
CA PHE A 26 14.23 4.99 -19.58
C PHE A 26 13.24 5.48 -20.63
N THR A 27 13.68 6.46 -21.42
CA THR A 27 12.90 7.02 -22.53
C THR A 27 13.77 6.99 -23.78
N SER A 28 13.23 6.50 -24.88
CA SER A 28 13.90 6.45 -26.16
C SER A 28 12.95 6.78 -27.30
N GLN A 29 13.40 7.68 -28.16
CA GLN A 29 12.75 7.95 -29.45
C GLN A 29 13.21 6.87 -30.45
N ILE A 30 12.38 5.87 -30.69
CA ILE A 30 12.72 4.73 -31.57
C ILE A 30 12.59 5.14 -33.05
N SER A 31 11.60 5.99 -33.35
CA SER A 31 11.39 6.55 -34.67
C SER A 31 10.83 7.98 -34.57
N SER A 32 10.66 8.64 -35.70
CA SER A 32 10.05 9.99 -35.74
C SER A 32 8.68 10.06 -35.11
N ASN A 33 7.97 8.92 -35.05
CA ASN A 33 6.59 8.84 -34.61
C ASN A 33 6.40 8.05 -33.30
N HIS A 34 7.43 7.38 -32.79
CA HIS A 34 7.33 6.48 -31.62
C HIS A 34 8.32 6.86 -30.54
N GLU A 35 7.82 7.20 -29.36
CA GLU A 35 8.58 7.39 -28.13
C GLU A 35 8.22 6.30 -27.11
N ILE A 36 9.16 5.41 -26.82
CA ILE A 36 8.99 4.36 -25.82
C ILE A 36 9.49 4.87 -24.47
N LYS A 37 8.62 4.69 -23.46
CA LYS A 37 8.98 4.88 -22.06
C LYS A 37 8.83 3.57 -21.32
N THR A 38 9.86 3.17 -20.60
CA THR A 38 9.81 2.00 -19.72
C THR A 38 10.43 2.34 -18.37
N GLY A 39 9.98 1.66 -17.35
CA GLY A 39 10.55 1.88 -16.04
C GLY A 39 10.29 0.70 -15.11
N PHE A 40 11.12 0.65 -14.10
CA PHE A 40 11.05 -0.32 -13.02
C PHE A 40 11.22 0.41 -11.69
N SER A 41 10.47 0.03 -10.69
CA SER A 41 10.69 0.49 -9.33
C SER A 41 10.53 -0.65 -8.34
N PHE A 42 11.31 -0.56 -7.27
CA PHE A 42 11.13 -1.41 -6.09
C PHE A 42 11.08 -0.55 -4.84
N ARG A 43 10.36 -1.01 -3.84
CA ARG A 43 10.30 -0.41 -2.52
C ARG A 43 10.13 -1.50 -1.47
N ASN A 44 10.93 -1.44 -0.43
CA ASN A 44 10.76 -2.24 0.76
C ASN A 44 10.36 -1.33 1.91
N ASP A 45 9.25 -1.64 2.54
CA ASP A 45 8.67 -0.88 3.65
C ASP A 45 8.70 -1.77 4.90
N ASN A 46 9.24 -1.23 5.99
CA ASN A 46 9.15 -1.81 7.33
C ASN A 46 8.28 -0.91 8.20
N LEU A 47 7.33 -1.48 8.89
CA LEU A 47 6.41 -0.76 9.78
C LEU A 47 6.43 -1.39 11.16
N VAL A 48 6.89 -0.61 12.15
CA VAL A 48 6.85 -0.97 13.56
C VAL A 48 5.78 -0.13 14.24
N GLU A 49 4.83 -0.78 14.90
CA GLU A 49 3.86 -0.10 15.75
C GLU A 49 3.80 -0.80 17.11
N ARG A 50 3.95 0.00 18.17
CA ARG A 50 3.79 -0.44 19.54
C ARG A 50 2.78 0.48 20.19
N ASN A 51 1.65 -0.08 20.57
CA ASN A 51 0.62 0.64 21.31
C ASN A 51 0.40 -0.07 22.63
N LEU A 52 0.69 0.62 23.72
CA LEU A 52 0.50 0.14 25.07
C LEU A 52 -0.52 1.05 25.75
N GLN A 53 -1.62 0.48 26.20
CA GLN A 53 -2.57 1.17 27.07
C GLN A 53 -2.46 0.57 28.47
N VAL A 54 -2.09 1.43 29.43
CA VAL A 54 -2.05 1.03 30.83
C VAL A 54 -3.44 1.25 31.42
N LEU A 55 -4.12 0.17 31.74
CA LEU A 55 -5.38 0.20 32.46
C LEU A 55 -5.06 0.21 33.97
N TYR A 56 -5.61 1.21 34.66
CA TYR A 56 -5.55 1.25 36.10
C TYR A 56 -6.64 0.34 36.66
N ASP A 57 -6.26 -0.82 37.19
CA ASP A 57 -7.18 -1.68 37.93
C ASP A 57 -7.15 -1.27 39.41
N GLN A 58 -8.32 -0.94 39.96
CA GLN A 58 -8.47 -0.52 41.35
C GLN A 58 -8.13 -1.61 42.38
N ASN A 59 -7.96 -2.84 41.92
CA ASN A 59 -7.67 -3.98 42.79
C ASN A 59 -6.19 -4.36 42.85
N TYR A 60 -5.33 -3.67 42.08
CA TYR A 60 -3.91 -3.96 42.00
C TYR A 60 -3.08 -2.70 42.19
N ASP A 61 -2.13 -2.77 43.09
CA ASP A 61 -1.16 -1.69 43.35
C ASP A 61 -0.10 -1.54 42.23
N GLU A 62 -0.10 -2.44 41.25
CA GLU A 62 0.83 -2.42 40.14
C GLU A 62 0.11 -2.43 38.77
N PRO A 63 0.61 -1.66 37.77
CA PRO A 63 0.04 -1.69 36.44
C PRO A 63 0.26 -3.06 35.79
N THR A 64 -0.84 -3.71 35.43
CA THR A 64 -0.80 -5.01 34.74
C THR A 64 -0.45 -4.81 33.28
N VAL A 65 0.77 -5.14 32.90
CA VAL A 65 1.18 -5.21 31.49
C VAL A 65 0.77 -6.56 30.94
N LEU A 66 -0.29 -6.59 30.14
CA LEU A 66 -0.67 -7.80 29.42
C LEU A 66 0.37 -8.09 28.33
N LYS A 67 1.12 -9.18 28.51
CA LYS A 67 2.22 -9.55 27.61
C LYS A 67 1.80 -10.16 26.27
N GLU A 68 0.53 -10.37 26.04
CA GLU A 68 0.05 -11.06 24.85
C GLU A 68 -0.39 -10.08 23.76
N ASN A 69 0.12 -10.29 22.55
CA ASN A 69 -0.20 -9.52 21.33
C ASN A 69 -1.70 -9.54 20.94
N ARG A 70 -2.54 -10.27 21.65
CA ARG A 70 -3.97 -10.43 21.39
C ARG A 70 -4.86 -9.53 22.26
N SER A 71 -4.27 -8.71 23.10
CA SER A 71 -5.04 -7.76 23.91
C SER A 71 -5.36 -6.52 23.09
N PRO A 72 -6.60 -6.02 23.07
CA PRO A 72 -6.94 -4.75 22.44
C PRO A 72 -6.19 -3.53 23.03
N TYR A 73 -5.56 -3.74 24.18
CA TYR A 73 -4.79 -2.72 24.92
C TYR A 73 -3.28 -2.78 24.65
N HIS A 74 -2.80 -3.83 23.96
CA HIS A 74 -1.40 -3.99 23.62
C HIS A 74 -1.29 -4.48 22.18
N ILE A 75 -0.98 -3.57 21.28
CA ILE A 75 -0.74 -3.86 19.88
C ILE A 75 0.75 -3.73 19.66
N PHE A 76 1.38 -4.81 19.21
CA PHE A 76 2.76 -4.82 18.77
C PHE A 76 2.83 -5.54 17.44
N TYR A 77 3.32 -4.85 16.42
CA TYR A 77 3.67 -5.48 15.17
C TYR A 77 4.93 -4.84 14.56
N ASP A 78 5.72 -5.68 13.94
CA ASP A 78 6.89 -5.35 13.15
C ASP A 78 6.73 -6.11 11.83
N LYS A 79 6.40 -5.40 10.77
CA LYS A 79 5.98 -5.99 9.51
C LYS A 79 6.73 -5.37 8.34
N ASP A 80 7.18 -6.26 7.45
CA ASP A 80 7.85 -5.91 6.21
C ASP A 80 6.92 -6.14 5.02
N ALA A 81 7.06 -5.31 3.99
CA ALA A 81 6.41 -5.52 2.72
C ALA A 81 7.29 -5.04 1.58
N ALA A 82 7.37 -5.83 0.52
CA ALA A 82 8.07 -5.46 -0.69
C ALA A 82 7.06 -5.11 -1.81
N GLN A 83 7.37 -4.06 -2.55
CA GLN A 83 6.59 -3.61 -3.70
C GLN A 83 7.49 -3.54 -4.92
N TYR A 84 7.03 -4.10 -6.02
CA TYR A 84 7.69 -4.03 -7.32
C TYR A 84 6.72 -3.48 -8.33
N SER A 85 7.21 -2.67 -9.25
CA SER A 85 6.41 -2.27 -10.40
C SER A 85 7.28 -2.12 -11.64
N ALA A 86 6.70 -2.46 -12.78
CA ALA A 86 7.30 -2.27 -14.08
C ALA A 86 6.24 -1.71 -15.04
N TYR A 87 6.66 -0.87 -15.97
CA TYR A 87 5.77 -0.38 -17.00
C TYR A 87 6.48 -0.21 -18.33
N ILE A 88 5.70 -0.28 -19.39
CA ILE A 88 6.08 0.12 -20.73
C ILE A 88 4.95 0.92 -21.36
N GLN A 89 5.29 1.95 -22.08
CA GLN A 89 4.37 2.85 -22.77
C GLN A 89 4.97 3.27 -24.10
N ASP A 90 4.14 3.30 -25.14
CA ASP A 90 4.46 3.90 -26.44
C ASP A 90 3.60 5.15 -26.63
N LYS A 91 4.26 6.27 -26.90
CA LYS A 91 3.62 7.48 -27.37
C LYS A 91 3.84 7.58 -28.87
N MET A 92 2.75 7.48 -29.60
CA MET A 92 2.72 7.57 -31.06
C MET A 92 2.23 8.96 -31.49
N GLU A 93 3.03 9.65 -32.29
CA GLU A 93 2.69 10.99 -32.82
C GLU A 93 2.54 10.91 -34.35
N TYR A 94 1.33 11.14 -34.82
CA TYR A 94 0.99 11.29 -36.22
C TYR A 94 0.49 12.71 -36.47
N SER A 95 0.50 13.16 -37.74
CA SER A 95 0.10 14.51 -38.10
C SER A 95 -1.28 14.94 -37.63
N SER A 96 -2.21 13.99 -37.43
CA SER A 96 -3.59 14.25 -37.05
C SER A 96 -4.01 13.57 -35.75
N MET A 97 -3.08 12.89 -35.06
CA MET A 97 -3.43 12.11 -33.87
C MET A 97 -2.20 11.88 -33.00
N ILE A 98 -2.39 12.01 -31.69
CA ILE A 98 -1.43 11.54 -30.69
C ILE A 98 -2.08 10.40 -29.91
N MET A 99 -1.40 9.26 -29.80
CA MET A 99 -1.88 8.10 -29.08
C MET A 99 -0.84 7.66 -28.05
N ASN A 100 -1.30 7.31 -26.85
CA ASN A 100 -0.49 6.73 -25.80
C ASN A 100 -1.07 5.36 -25.45
N ILE A 101 -0.29 4.32 -25.55
CA ILE A 101 -0.66 2.97 -25.17
C ILE A 101 0.38 2.44 -24.19
N GLY A 102 -0.06 1.87 -23.08
CA GLY A 102 0.87 1.35 -22.11
C GLY A 102 0.25 0.31 -21.20
N VAL A 103 1.11 -0.41 -20.53
CA VAL A 103 0.74 -1.36 -19.51
C VAL A 103 1.68 -1.22 -18.32
N ARG A 104 1.12 -1.31 -17.13
CA ARG A 104 1.87 -1.35 -15.88
C ARG A 104 1.54 -2.62 -15.12
N TYR A 105 2.55 -3.25 -14.60
CA TYR A 105 2.48 -4.38 -13.70
C TYR A 105 2.93 -3.96 -12.31
N ASP A 106 2.13 -4.27 -11.30
CA ASP A 106 2.45 -4.03 -9.90
C ASP A 106 2.36 -5.36 -9.13
N ALA A 107 3.33 -5.61 -8.26
CA ALA A 107 3.37 -6.74 -7.36
C ALA A 107 3.60 -6.24 -5.93
N PHE A 108 2.78 -6.73 -5.00
CA PHE A 108 2.89 -6.49 -3.57
C PHE A 108 3.10 -7.82 -2.86
N ILE A 109 4.19 -7.92 -2.14
CA ILE A 109 4.58 -9.10 -1.39
C ILE A 109 4.54 -8.73 0.10
N PRO A 110 3.47 -9.09 0.82
CA PRO A 110 3.44 -8.97 2.26
C PRO A 110 4.34 -10.07 2.83
N ASN A 111 5.31 -9.70 3.63
CA ASN A 111 6.15 -10.66 4.33
C ASN A 111 5.54 -10.94 5.71
N ASP A 112 4.37 -11.58 5.71
CA ASP A 112 3.59 -11.82 6.90
C ASP A 112 2.72 -13.07 6.80
N SER A 113 2.28 -13.56 7.96
CA SER A 113 1.25 -14.57 8.12
C SER A 113 -0.07 -13.91 8.54
N THR A 114 -1.18 -14.42 8.05
CA THR A 114 -2.53 -14.02 8.45
C THR A 114 -3.21 -15.18 9.16
N ILE A 115 -4.07 -14.87 10.14
CA ILE A 115 -4.91 -15.87 10.78
C ILE A 115 -5.89 -16.43 9.73
N ALA A 116 -5.84 -17.75 9.52
CA ALA A 116 -6.64 -18.40 8.47
C ALA A 116 -8.15 -18.31 8.73
N ASN A 117 -8.56 -18.15 9.97
CA ASN A 117 -9.97 -18.05 10.35
C ASN A 117 -10.15 -17.11 11.55
N LEU A 118 -10.82 -15.97 11.30
CA LEU A 118 -11.11 -14.97 12.34
C LEU A 118 -12.02 -15.48 13.48
N LEU A 119 -12.80 -16.53 13.22
CA LEU A 119 -13.67 -17.15 14.23
C LEU A 119 -12.90 -18.11 15.15
N TYR A 120 -11.75 -18.58 14.71
CA TYR A 120 -10.89 -19.46 15.48
C TYR A 120 -9.45 -18.93 15.41
N PRO A 121 -9.10 -17.96 16.25
CA PRO A 121 -7.77 -17.32 16.23
C PRO A 121 -6.62 -18.26 16.60
N GLU A 122 -6.91 -19.47 17.09
CA GLU A 122 -5.92 -20.54 17.30
C GLU A 122 -5.71 -21.41 16.05
N ALA A 123 -6.42 -21.12 14.95
CA ALA A 123 -6.20 -21.81 13.69
C ALA A 123 -4.85 -21.44 13.09
N GLU A 124 -4.34 -22.36 12.25
CA GLU A 124 -3.04 -22.23 11.57
C GLU A 124 -2.84 -20.86 10.93
N GLU A 125 -1.71 -20.25 11.21
CA GLU A 125 -1.25 -19.06 10.51
C GLU A 125 -0.99 -19.42 9.05
N LYS A 126 -1.52 -18.63 8.14
CA LYS A 126 -1.33 -18.79 6.70
C LYS A 126 -0.51 -17.63 6.14
N GLU A 127 0.50 -17.96 5.35
CA GLU A 127 1.27 -16.92 4.65
C GLU A 127 0.38 -16.01 3.82
N ALA A 128 0.59 -14.71 3.95
CA ALA A 128 -0.15 -13.72 3.19
C ALA A 128 0.23 -13.81 1.70
N LYS A 129 -0.78 -13.91 0.85
CA LYS A 129 -0.55 -14.10 -0.59
C LYS A 129 -0.04 -12.84 -1.26
N THR A 130 0.94 -13.01 -2.13
CA THR A 130 1.36 -11.97 -3.08
C THR A 130 0.16 -11.48 -3.90
N LYS A 131 0.00 -10.18 -4.00
CA LYS A 131 -1.03 -9.53 -4.82
C LYS A 131 -0.37 -8.92 -6.05
N THR A 132 -0.89 -9.26 -7.21
CA THR A 132 -0.40 -8.75 -8.49
C THR A 132 -1.52 -8.06 -9.25
N MET A 133 -1.18 -6.99 -9.97
CA MET A 133 -2.13 -6.19 -10.73
C MET A 133 -1.53 -5.78 -12.06
N VAL A 134 -2.37 -5.80 -13.10
CA VAL A 134 -2.03 -5.33 -14.44
C VAL A 134 -2.93 -4.14 -14.77
N SER A 135 -2.34 -3.03 -15.16
CA SER A 135 -3.02 -1.77 -15.40
C SER A 135 -2.79 -1.31 -16.84
N PRO A 136 -3.65 -1.69 -17.79
CA PRO A 136 -3.62 -1.14 -19.15
C PRO A 136 -4.03 0.33 -19.14
N ARG A 137 -3.45 1.10 -20.06
CA ARG A 137 -3.73 2.53 -20.25
C ARG A 137 -3.74 2.84 -21.72
N VAL A 138 -4.75 3.58 -22.16
CA VAL A 138 -4.88 4.07 -23.54
C VAL A 138 -5.31 5.53 -23.48
N GLY A 139 -4.65 6.36 -24.23
CA GLY A 139 -5.00 7.77 -24.43
C GLY A 139 -4.94 8.11 -25.89
N VAL A 140 -5.93 8.87 -26.38
CA VAL A 140 -5.98 9.35 -27.76
C VAL A 140 -6.32 10.83 -27.74
N SER A 141 -5.59 11.62 -28.53
CA SER A 141 -5.82 13.04 -28.72
C SER A 141 -5.95 13.32 -30.21
N LEU A 142 -7.08 13.87 -30.61
CA LEU A 142 -7.44 14.18 -32.00
C LEU A 142 -7.68 15.69 -32.12
N PRO A 143 -6.84 16.46 -32.80
CA PRO A 143 -7.18 17.82 -33.16
C PRO A 143 -8.32 17.78 -34.19
N ILE A 144 -9.47 18.37 -33.83
CA ILE A 144 -10.68 18.41 -34.69
C ILE A 144 -10.68 19.70 -35.51
N THR A 145 -10.18 20.79 -34.93
CA THR A 145 -10.04 22.10 -35.55
C THR A 145 -8.77 22.75 -35.07
N ASP A 146 -8.36 23.87 -35.68
CA ASP A 146 -7.21 24.67 -35.25
C ASP A 146 -7.30 25.17 -33.80
N LYS A 147 -8.49 25.12 -33.20
CA LYS A 147 -8.78 25.58 -31.82
C LYS A 147 -9.40 24.51 -30.91
N GLY A 148 -9.64 23.31 -31.42
CA GLY A 148 -10.33 22.26 -30.70
C GLY A 148 -9.61 20.93 -30.75
N ILE A 149 -9.35 20.31 -29.57
CA ILE A 149 -8.74 19.00 -29.44
C ILE A 149 -9.71 18.10 -28.67
N PHE A 150 -9.99 16.93 -29.22
CA PHE A 150 -10.73 15.87 -28.53
C PHE A 150 -9.74 14.96 -27.82
N HIS A 151 -9.97 14.71 -26.51
CA HIS A 151 -9.19 13.78 -25.72
C HIS A 151 -10.08 12.64 -25.22
N PHE A 152 -9.60 11.42 -25.42
CA PHE A 152 -10.14 10.22 -24.82
C PHE A 152 -9.05 9.52 -24.02
N SER A 153 -9.37 9.08 -22.80
CA SER A 153 -8.46 8.27 -22.01
C SER A 153 -9.21 7.16 -21.27
N TYR A 154 -8.60 6.01 -21.25
CA TYR A 154 -9.05 4.86 -20.50
C TYR A 154 -7.86 4.22 -19.77
N GLY A 155 -8.07 3.81 -18.53
CA GLY A 155 -7.03 3.12 -17.78
C GLY A 155 -7.56 2.49 -16.49
N HIS A 156 -6.88 1.43 -16.08
CA HIS A 156 -7.07 0.86 -14.77
C HIS A 156 -6.06 1.47 -13.81
N PHE A 157 -6.55 1.96 -12.68
CA PHE A 157 -5.72 2.56 -11.65
C PHE A 157 -5.96 1.81 -10.35
N TYR A 158 -4.90 1.26 -9.80
CA TYR A 158 -4.92 0.58 -8.51
C TYR A 158 -4.07 1.36 -7.52
N GLN A 159 -4.58 1.49 -6.32
CA GLN A 159 -3.83 2.02 -5.20
C GLN A 159 -3.76 0.96 -4.11
N MET A 160 -2.56 0.60 -3.71
CA MET A 160 -2.38 -0.26 -2.54
C MET A 160 -2.79 0.51 -1.29
N PRO A 161 -3.57 -0.12 -0.39
CA PRO A 161 -3.81 0.43 0.93
C PRO A 161 -2.49 0.67 1.65
N THR A 162 -2.49 1.60 2.58
CA THR A 162 -1.33 1.80 3.44
C THR A 162 -1.07 0.54 4.27
N LEU A 163 0.18 0.21 4.55
CA LEU A 163 0.56 -0.97 5.34
C LEU A 163 -0.20 -1.05 6.66
N ARG A 164 -0.41 0.09 7.30
CA ARG A 164 -1.20 0.18 8.51
C ARG A 164 -2.61 -0.39 8.37
N ASN A 165 -3.28 -0.09 7.27
CA ASN A 165 -4.65 -0.57 7.05
C ASN A 165 -4.68 -2.06 6.69
N LEU A 166 -3.59 -2.56 6.06
CA LEU A 166 -3.46 -3.98 5.74
C LEU A 166 -3.25 -4.84 6.97
N TYR A 167 -2.51 -4.33 7.97
CA TYR A 167 -2.11 -5.10 9.15
C TYR A 167 -2.93 -4.80 10.40
N ARG A 168 -3.84 -3.84 10.35
CA ARG A 168 -4.68 -3.49 11.51
C ARG A 168 -5.83 -4.48 11.75
N GLU A 169 -6.24 -5.19 10.70
CA GLU A 169 -7.38 -6.13 10.72
C GLU A 169 -6.96 -7.58 10.46
N SER A 170 -5.66 -7.87 10.51
CA SER A 170 -5.10 -9.23 10.34
C SER A 170 -4.73 -9.86 11.68
#